data_92c31cd3ad549b6f0d4e77adb85d4613
#
_entry.id   92c31cd3ad549b6f0d4e77adb85d4613
#
_cell.length_a   1.000
_cell.length_b   1.000
_cell.length_c   1.000
_cell.angle_alpha   90.00
_cell.angle_beta   90.00
_cell.angle_gamma   90.00
#
_symmetry.space_group_name_H-M   'P 1'
#
loop_
_entity.id
_entity.type
_entity.pdbx_description
1 polymer ?
#
loop_
_entity_poly.entity_id
_entity_poly.type
_entity_poly.pdbx_seq_one_letter_code
_entity_poly.pdbx_strand_id
1 'polypeptide(L)'
;MNPVTCINVARETGHAVLSLDGAEYAVSLDDLQKILADIAGPRPAPATELLRPSLLPKLAQCPCYVSSPDAGEAARRGTRMDDAFRSLLMGVDEFRACEHLKADEKESILWAVKTVRTLCSSEEVIADKNRCAFPQWHPRVTGGEADCLCPALGKLFDLKSGQIRNYWEQQASYAKSFMEREFLDEITCHLLYCDQQQIVTRKFTYREAISIVNGVVDAVDRGGG
;
A
#
# COMPACT_ATOMS: atom_id res chain seq x y z
N MET A 1 -14.94 35.89 -10.08
CA MET A 1 -15.25 35.33 -8.75
C MET A 1 -13.99 35.40 -7.93
N ASN A 2 -14.00 36.18 -6.83
CA ASN A 2 -12.84 36.24 -5.93
C ASN A 2 -12.81 34.92 -5.12
N PRO A 3 -11.63 34.29 -4.99
CA PRO A 3 -11.52 33.04 -4.25
C PRO A 3 -11.80 33.29 -2.76
N VAL A 4 -12.50 32.34 -2.12
CA VAL A 4 -12.60 32.28 -0.64
C VAL A 4 -11.19 32.13 -0.11
N THR A 5 -10.71 33.14 0.63
CA THR A 5 -9.28 33.23 0.99
C THR A 5 -8.90 32.59 2.31
N CYS A 6 -9.84 32.26 3.17
CA CYS A 6 -9.57 31.56 4.42
C CYS A 6 -10.83 30.90 5.01
N ILE A 7 -10.69 29.67 5.50
CA ILE A 7 -11.70 28.98 6.30
C ILE A 7 -11.04 28.64 7.65
N ASN A 8 -11.50 29.28 8.72
CA ASN A 8 -11.10 28.93 10.07
C ASN A 8 -12.22 28.14 10.73
N VAL A 9 -11.95 26.88 11.10
CA VAL A 9 -12.93 26.00 11.71
C VAL A 9 -12.69 25.95 13.21
N ALA A 10 -13.53 26.58 13.99
CA ALA A 10 -13.55 26.45 15.44
C ALA A 10 -14.36 25.20 15.82
N ARG A 11 -13.68 24.07 16.01
CA ARG A 11 -14.31 22.76 16.34
C ARG A 11 -15.08 22.79 17.67
N GLU A 12 -14.70 23.66 18.60
CA GLU A 12 -15.32 23.74 19.93
C GLU A 12 -16.71 24.42 19.93
N THR A 13 -16.99 25.25 18.91
CA THR A 13 -18.26 26.01 18.85
C THR A 13 -19.23 25.49 17.79
N GLY A 14 -18.83 24.50 16.99
CA GLY A 14 -19.66 23.97 15.90
C GLY A 14 -19.88 24.95 14.74
N HIS A 15 -19.06 26.01 14.63
CA HIS A 15 -19.15 27.02 13.59
C HIS A 15 -17.85 27.15 12.80
N ALA A 16 -17.96 27.53 11.53
CA ALA A 16 -16.86 27.94 10.69
C ALA A 16 -16.95 29.44 10.41
N VAL A 17 -15.82 30.12 10.33
CA VAL A 17 -15.74 31.50 9.90
C VAL A 17 -15.24 31.53 8.46
N LEU A 18 -16.07 32.07 7.56
CA LEU A 18 -15.75 32.27 6.15
C LEU A 18 -15.35 33.75 5.96
N SER A 19 -14.20 33.98 5.36
CA SER A 19 -13.82 35.34 4.92
C SER A 19 -14.03 35.48 3.42
N LEU A 20 -14.93 36.38 3.03
CA LEU A 20 -15.27 36.74 1.65
C LEU A 20 -15.08 38.24 1.50
N ASP A 21 -14.23 38.67 0.59
CA ASP A 21 -13.97 40.10 0.30
C ASP A 21 -13.66 40.96 1.55
N GLY A 22 -13.00 40.35 2.55
CA GLY A 22 -12.63 41.02 3.80
C GLY A 22 -13.75 41.08 4.86
N ALA A 23 -14.93 40.56 4.58
CA ALA A 23 -16.00 40.38 5.57
C ALA A 23 -15.98 38.94 6.12
N GLU A 24 -16.20 38.80 7.44
CA GLU A 24 -16.25 37.51 8.13
C GLU A 24 -17.70 37.10 8.39
N TYR A 25 -18.00 35.84 8.06
CA TYR A 25 -19.31 35.22 8.24
C TYR A 25 -19.19 33.98 9.11
N ALA A 26 -19.89 33.96 10.24
CA ALA A 26 -20.03 32.77 11.06
C ALA A 26 -21.14 31.86 10.43
N VAL A 27 -20.77 30.65 10.04
CA VAL A 27 -21.66 29.68 9.42
C VAL A 27 -21.65 28.40 10.25
N SER A 28 -22.80 27.77 10.48
CA SER A 28 -22.83 26.47 11.13
C SER A 28 -22.10 25.43 10.26
N LEU A 29 -21.53 24.41 10.88
CA LEU A 29 -20.87 23.33 10.13
C LEU A 29 -21.84 22.62 9.17
N ASP A 30 -23.12 22.48 9.56
CA ASP A 30 -24.15 21.88 8.72
C ASP A 30 -24.50 22.75 7.51
N ASP A 31 -24.60 24.07 7.68
CA ASP A 31 -24.85 24.99 6.57
C ASP A 31 -23.61 25.10 5.67
N LEU A 32 -22.42 25.07 6.23
CA LEU A 32 -21.18 25.01 5.44
C LEU A 32 -21.13 23.76 4.57
N GLN A 33 -21.51 22.60 5.09
CA GLN A 33 -21.58 21.36 4.33
C GLN A 33 -22.62 21.46 3.19
N LYS A 34 -23.79 22.05 3.42
CA LYS A 34 -24.79 22.29 2.38
C LYS A 34 -24.28 23.25 1.31
N ILE A 35 -23.69 24.37 1.71
CA ILE A 35 -23.12 25.36 0.78
C ILE A 35 -22.03 24.70 -0.08
N LEU A 36 -21.15 23.91 0.52
CA LEU A 36 -20.10 23.20 -0.21
C LEU A 36 -20.67 22.13 -1.14
N ALA A 37 -21.76 21.46 -0.75
CA ALA A 37 -22.45 20.50 -1.62
C ALA A 37 -23.13 21.19 -2.80
N ASP A 38 -23.77 22.35 -2.57
CA ASP A 38 -24.43 23.14 -3.63
C ASP A 38 -23.42 23.75 -4.63
N ILE A 39 -22.29 24.25 -4.13
CA ILE A 39 -21.21 24.80 -4.98
C ILE A 39 -20.52 23.68 -5.79
N ALA A 40 -20.33 22.52 -5.18
CA ALA A 40 -19.71 21.38 -5.86
C ALA A 40 -20.59 20.82 -6.99
N GLY A 41 -21.91 21.15 -6.99
CA GLY A 41 -22.86 20.53 -7.89
C GLY A 41 -23.00 19.03 -7.65
N PRO A 42 -23.83 18.30 -8.39
CA PRO A 42 -23.78 16.86 -8.37
C PRO A 42 -22.39 16.45 -8.86
N ARG A 43 -21.54 16.03 -7.90
CA ARG A 43 -20.19 15.55 -8.21
C ARG A 43 -20.37 14.46 -9.26
N PRO A 44 -19.77 14.57 -10.48
CA PRO A 44 -19.80 13.46 -11.40
C PRO A 44 -19.33 12.26 -10.60
N ALA A 45 -20.10 11.16 -10.62
CA ALA A 45 -19.70 9.93 -9.94
C ALA A 45 -18.23 9.72 -10.26
N PRO A 46 -17.32 9.71 -9.28
CA PRO A 46 -15.90 9.69 -9.57
C PRO A 46 -15.68 8.53 -10.52
N ALA A 47 -15.07 8.80 -11.67
CA ALA A 47 -14.60 7.73 -12.54
C ALA A 47 -13.83 6.84 -11.59
N THR A 48 -14.32 5.61 -11.36
CA THR A 48 -13.89 4.76 -10.24
C THR A 48 -12.46 4.34 -10.50
N GLU A 49 -11.53 5.25 -10.16
CA GLU A 49 -10.10 4.99 -10.29
C GLU A 49 -9.77 3.76 -9.45
N LEU A 50 -9.19 2.77 -10.11
CA LEU A 50 -8.83 1.53 -9.45
C LEU A 50 -7.71 1.80 -8.44
N LEU A 51 -7.90 1.35 -7.22
CA LEU A 51 -6.93 1.49 -6.15
C LEU A 51 -5.81 0.47 -6.35
N ARG A 52 -4.56 0.91 -6.25
CA ARG A 52 -3.41 -0.01 -6.26
C ARG A 52 -3.24 -0.65 -4.89
N PRO A 53 -2.90 -1.95 -4.78
CA PRO A 53 -2.63 -2.59 -3.49
C PRO A 53 -1.63 -1.83 -2.62
N SER A 54 -0.59 -1.24 -3.21
CA SER A 54 0.42 -0.44 -2.50
C SER A 54 -0.12 0.88 -1.90
N LEU A 55 -1.30 1.34 -2.30
CA LEU A 55 -1.96 2.52 -1.72
C LEU A 55 -2.87 2.16 -0.55
N LEU A 56 -3.36 0.92 -0.45
CA LEU A 56 -4.30 0.49 0.58
C LEU A 56 -3.84 0.84 2.02
N PRO A 57 -2.55 0.65 2.40
CA PRO A 57 -2.09 1.02 3.73
C PRO A 57 -2.21 2.52 4.05
N LYS A 58 -2.06 3.37 3.05
CA LYS A 58 -2.20 4.83 3.20
C LYS A 58 -3.66 5.25 3.24
N LEU A 59 -4.49 4.62 2.39
CA LEU A 59 -5.94 4.84 2.35
C LEU A 59 -6.63 4.34 3.62
N ALA A 60 -6.13 3.27 4.24
CA ALA A 60 -6.62 2.81 5.55
C ALA A 60 -6.39 3.84 6.66
N GLN A 61 -5.31 4.62 6.57
CA GLN A 61 -5.01 5.70 7.52
C GLN A 61 -5.73 7.01 7.18
N CYS A 62 -5.88 7.31 5.89
CA CYS A 62 -6.53 8.51 5.39
C CYS A 62 -7.27 8.18 4.07
N PRO A 63 -8.59 7.97 4.10
CA PRO A 63 -9.38 7.60 2.91
C PRO A 63 -9.28 8.59 1.75
N CYS A 64 -8.94 9.84 2.02
CA CYS A 64 -8.73 10.89 1.00
C CYS A 64 -7.26 11.05 0.58
N TYR A 65 -6.38 10.10 0.91
CA TYR A 65 -4.97 10.18 0.54
C TYR A 65 -4.77 10.21 -0.98
N VAL A 66 -4.00 11.17 -1.45
CA VAL A 66 -3.56 11.30 -2.84
C VAL A 66 -2.06 11.08 -2.92
N SER A 67 -1.62 10.19 -3.80
CA SER A 67 -0.19 9.95 -3.99
C SER A 67 0.47 11.12 -4.72
N SER A 68 1.69 11.50 -4.27
CA SER A 68 2.53 12.40 -5.05
C SER A 68 2.93 11.73 -6.38
N PRO A 69 2.88 12.45 -7.51
CA PRO A 69 3.33 11.91 -8.79
C PRO A 69 4.85 11.72 -8.87
N ASP A 70 5.60 12.38 -7.99
CA ASP A 70 7.07 12.31 -8.00
C ASP A 70 7.57 11.09 -7.23
N ALA A 71 8.14 10.14 -7.98
CA ALA A 71 8.88 9.01 -7.41
C ALA A 71 10.26 9.49 -6.97
N GLY A 72 10.36 10.03 -5.76
CA GLY A 72 11.61 10.51 -5.18
C GLY A 72 12.71 9.44 -5.10
N GLU A 73 13.91 9.84 -4.67
CA GLU A 73 15.08 8.92 -4.55
C GLU A 73 14.78 7.67 -3.71
N ALA A 74 13.92 7.77 -2.69
CA ALA A 74 13.52 6.62 -1.89
C ALA A 74 12.79 5.53 -2.70
N ALA A 75 11.93 5.92 -3.66
CA ALA A 75 11.25 4.96 -4.53
C ALA A 75 12.22 4.32 -5.53
N ARG A 76 13.13 5.12 -6.13
CA ARG A 76 14.18 4.58 -7.02
C ARG A 76 15.10 3.61 -6.28
N ARG A 77 15.47 3.95 -5.02
CA ARG A 77 16.22 3.06 -4.15
C ARG A 77 15.49 1.74 -3.92
N GLY A 78 14.20 1.80 -3.57
CA GLY A 78 13.37 0.61 -3.36
C GLY A 78 13.35 -0.30 -4.59
N THR A 79 13.18 0.27 -5.79
CA THR A 79 13.18 -0.50 -7.04
C THR A 79 14.52 -1.20 -7.29
N ARG A 80 15.67 -0.50 -7.12
CA ARG A 80 16.99 -1.13 -7.28
C ARG A 80 17.19 -2.30 -6.30
N MET A 81 16.77 -2.13 -5.07
CA MET A 81 16.88 -3.15 -4.03
C MET A 81 15.98 -4.35 -4.31
N ASP A 82 14.74 -4.13 -4.77
CA ASP A 82 13.83 -5.20 -5.18
C ASP A 82 14.38 -6.01 -6.35
N ASP A 83 14.88 -5.34 -7.38
CA ASP A 83 15.47 -6.02 -8.55
C ASP A 83 16.68 -6.89 -8.15
N ALA A 84 17.55 -6.41 -7.26
CA ALA A 84 18.68 -7.19 -6.74
C ALA A 84 18.20 -8.37 -5.88
N PHE A 85 17.23 -8.17 -5.00
CA PHE A 85 16.64 -9.21 -4.16
C PHE A 85 16.08 -10.36 -4.98
N ARG A 86 15.24 -10.06 -5.97
CA ARG A 86 14.67 -11.06 -6.88
C ARG A 86 15.75 -11.78 -7.68
N SER A 87 16.70 -11.04 -8.23
CA SER A 87 17.82 -11.61 -9.02
C SER A 87 18.61 -12.64 -8.21
N LEU A 88 18.93 -12.33 -6.95
CA LEU A 88 19.63 -13.25 -6.05
C LEU A 88 18.79 -14.49 -5.69
N LEU A 89 17.49 -14.34 -5.48
CA LEU A 89 16.59 -15.46 -5.22
C LEU A 89 16.49 -16.39 -6.45
N MET A 90 16.52 -15.82 -7.66
CA MET A 90 16.54 -16.56 -8.92
C MET A 90 17.91 -17.17 -9.27
N GLY A 91 18.93 -17.01 -8.43
CA GLY A 91 20.23 -17.61 -8.61
C GLY A 91 21.22 -16.81 -9.47
N VAL A 92 20.93 -15.54 -9.73
CA VAL A 92 21.89 -14.64 -10.37
C VAL A 92 23.07 -14.45 -9.43
N ASP A 93 24.29 -14.42 -9.98
CA ASP A 93 25.52 -14.17 -9.24
C ASP A 93 25.46 -12.87 -8.44
N GLU A 94 25.99 -12.89 -7.21
CA GLU A 94 25.94 -11.77 -6.27
C GLU A 94 26.58 -10.49 -6.83
N PHE A 95 27.71 -10.63 -7.52
CA PHE A 95 28.41 -9.47 -8.07
C PHE A 95 27.54 -8.76 -9.11
N ARG A 96 26.90 -9.54 -10.01
CA ARG A 96 26.00 -9.00 -11.05
C ARG A 96 24.70 -8.46 -10.48
N ALA A 97 24.08 -9.18 -9.55
CA ALA A 97 22.81 -8.77 -8.95
C ALA A 97 22.92 -7.47 -8.14
N CYS A 98 24.07 -7.23 -7.51
CA CYS A 98 24.30 -6.11 -6.59
C CYS A 98 25.18 -4.99 -7.15
N GLU A 99 25.55 -5.02 -8.44
CA GLU A 99 26.49 -4.05 -9.03
C GLU A 99 26.07 -2.59 -8.90
N HIS A 100 24.76 -2.32 -8.82
CA HIS A 100 24.19 -0.97 -8.71
C HIS A 100 23.82 -0.58 -7.28
N LEU A 101 24.12 -1.43 -6.30
CA LEU A 101 23.81 -1.17 -4.89
C LEU A 101 25.01 -0.55 -4.17
N LYS A 102 24.71 0.30 -3.20
CA LYS A 102 25.69 0.73 -2.21
C LYS A 102 25.99 -0.40 -1.23
N ALA A 103 27.09 -0.30 -0.49
CA ALA A 103 27.52 -1.36 0.43
C ALA A 103 26.48 -1.71 1.50
N ASP A 104 25.84 -0.70 2.09
CA ASP A 104 24.77 -0.84 3.07
C ASP A 104 23.49 -1.45 2.46
N GLU A 105 23.13 -1.04 1.25
CA GLU A 105 22.01 -1.61 0.49
C GLU A 105 22.25 -3.08 0.17
N LYS A 106 23.48 -3.43 -0.25
CA LYS A 106 23.89 -4.80 -0.52
C LYS A 106 23.79 -5.67 0.73
N GLU A 107 24.29 -5.21 1.88
CA GLU A 107 24.19 -5.94 3.14
C GLU A 107 22.73 -6.21 3.50
N SER A 108 21.88 -5.19 3.40
CA SER A 108 20.44 -5.28 3.66
C SER A 108 19.77 -6.34 2.78
N ILE A 109 20.11 -6.39 1.49
CA ILE A 109 19.55 -7.36 0.54
C ILE A 109 20.05 -8.77 0.79
N LEU A 110 21.33 -8.95 1.07
CA LEU A 110 21.89 -10.26 1.40
C LEU A 110 21.26 -10.85 2.67
N TRP A 111 20.99 -10.01 3.67
CA TRP A 111 20.22 -10.41 4.85
C TRP A 111 18.81 -10.89 4.47
N ALA A 112 18.08 -10.13 3.64
CA ALA A 112 16.73 -10.48 3.23
C ALA A 112 16.69 -11.80 2.45
N VAL A 113 17.61 -12.02 1.51
CA VAL A 113 17.74 -13.27 0.75
C VAL A 113 18.03 -14.45 1.66
N LYS A 114 19.00 -14.31 2.59
CA LYS A 114 19.32 -15.34 3.59
C LYS A 114 18.11 -15.68 4.43
N THR A 115 17.35 -14.67 4.84
CA THR A 115 16.13 -14.82 5.65
C THR A 115 15.07 -15.63 4.91
N VAL A 116 14.76 -15.28 3.65
CA VAL A 116 13.80 -16.03 2.82
C VAL A 116 14.24 -17.49 2.66
N ARG A 117 15.51 -17.74 2.28
CA ARG A 117 16.05 -19.08 2.12
C ARG A 117 15.98 -19.90 3.43
N THR A 118 16.24 -19.27 4.56
CA THR A 118 16.12 -19.92 5.86
C THR A 118 14.66 -20.27 6.19
N LEU A 119 13.72 -19.36 5.94
CA LEU A 119 12.30 -19.57 6.21
C LEU A 119 11.65 -20.57 5.24
N CYS A 120 12.15 -20.68 4.03
CA CYS A 120 11.66 -21.63 3.03
C CYS A 120 12.38 -22.98 3.06
N SER A 121 13.50 -23.09 3.78
CA SER A 121 14.34 -24.32 3.84
C SER A 121 14.76 -24.78 2.43
N SER A 122 14.39 -26.01 2.04
CA SER A 122 14.66 -26.59 0.73
C SER A 122 13.56 -26.37 -0.30
N GLU A 123 12.47 -25.71 0.07
CA GLU A 123 11.33 -25.51 -0.80
C GLU A 123 11.59 -24.45 -1.89
N GLU A 124 10.90 -24.58 -3.01
CA GLU A 124 11.01 -23.63 -4.12
C GLU A 124 10.58 -22.21 -3.69
N VAL A 125 11.44 -21.25 -3.97
CA VAL A 125 11.14 -19.83 -3.84
C VAL A 125 10.92 -19.24 -5.22
N ILE A 126 9.75 -18.65 -5.44
CA ILE A 126 9.37 -17.99 -6.68
C ILE A 126 9.57 -16.49 -6.50
N ALA A 127 10.45 -15.88 -7.30
CA ALA A 127 10.72 -14.44 -7.31
C ALA A 127 10.57 -13.81 -8.71
N ASP A 128 10.19 -14.61 -9.71
CA ASP A 128 9.86 -14.12 -11.05
C ASP A 128 8.59 -13.25 -11.01
N LYS A 129 8.66 -12.04 -11.58
CA LYS A 129 7.58 -11.05 -11.53
C LYS A 129 6.27 -11.58 -12.09
N ASN A 130 6.31 -12.32 -13.20
CA ASN A 130 5.09 -12.85 -13.82
C ASN A 130 4.44 -13.94 -12.94
N ARG A 131 5.26 -14.78 -12.30
CA ARG A 131 4.79 -15.83 -11.39
C ARG A 131 4.33 -15.26 -10.04
N CYS A 132 4.83 -14.09 -9.64
CA CYS A 132 4.43 -13.37 -8.42
C CYS A 132 3.26 -12.41 -8.65
N ALA A 133 2.83 -12.20 -9.90
CA ALA A 133 1.71 -11.35 -10.25
C ALA A 133 0.38 -12.01 -9.86
N PHE A 134 -0.53 -11.19 -9.37
CA PHE A 134 -1.90 -11.56 -9.03
C PHE A 134 -2.90 -10.77 -9.87
N PRO A 135 -3.94 -11.41 -10.40
CA PRO A 135 -4.99 -10.72 -11.15
C PRO A 135 -5.82 -9.81 -10.24
N GLN A 136 -6.53 -8.89 -10.86
CA GLN A 136 -7.56 -8.14 -10.18
C GLN A 136 -8.67 -9.09 -9.71
N TRP A 137 -9.00 -9.05 -8.42
CA TRP A 137 -10.11 -9.82 -7.85
C TRP A 137 -11.22 -8.96 -7.26
N HIS A 138 -10.89 -7.71 -6.91
CA HIS A 138 -11.85 -6.76 -6.36
C HIS A 138 -12.20 -5.70 -7.42
N PRO A 139 -13.49 -5.32 -7.61
CA PRO A 139 -13.88 -4.37 -8.67
C PRO A 139 -13.23 -2.99 -8.51
N ARG A 140 -12.78 -2.63 -7.31
CA ARG A 140 -12.16 -1.34 -6.98
C ARG A 140 -10.65 -1.41 -6.77
N VAL A 141 -10.03 -2.59 -6.78
CA VAL A 141 -8.59 -2.75 -6.50
C VAL A 141 -7.93 -3.46 -7.67
N THR A 142 -6.85 -2.88 -8.21
CA THR A 142 -6.08 -3.51 -9.30
C THR A 142 -5.45 -4.82 -8.83
N GLY A 143 -5.02 -5.64 -9.77
CA GLY A 143 -4.04 -6.69 -9.50
C GLY A 143 -2.75 -6.11 -8.90
N GLY A 144 -1.89 -6.97 -8.43
CA GLY A 144 -0.62 -6.58 -7.82
C GLY A 144 0.43 -7.65 -7.98
N GLU A 145 1.57 -7.44 -7.34
CA GLU A 145 2.72 -8.32 -7.43
C GLU A 145 3.38 -8.42 -6.05
N ALA A 146 3.59 -9.65 -5.57
CA ALA A 146 4.40 -9.90 -4.39
C ALA A 146 5.89 -9.99 -4.79
N ASP A 147 6.80 -9.76 -3.85
CA ASP A 147 8.23 -9.80 -4.16
C ASP A 147 8.73 -11.24 -4.26
N CYS A 148 8.30 -12.14 -3.40
CA CYS A 148 8.50 -13.57 -3.62
C CYS A 148 7.49 -14.43 -2.85
N LEU A 149 7.39 -15.70 -3.26
CA LEU A 149 6.44 -16.69 -2.78
C LEU A 149 7.16 -18.01 -2.49
N CYS A 150 6.66 -18.74 -1.50
CA CYS A 150 6.99 -20.14 -1.27
C CYS A 150 5.66 -20.93 -1.17
N PRO A 151 5.11 -21.42 -2.31
CA PRO A 151 3.80 -22.04 -2.35
C PRO A 151 3.67 -23.28 -1.46
N ALA A 152 4.69 -24.13 -1.45
CA ALA A 152 4.69 -25.37 -0.65
C ALA A 152 4.48 -25.12 0.84
N LEU A 153 4.89 -23.93 1.35
CA LEU A 153 4.75 -23.54 2.75
C LEU A 153 3.67 -22.49 3.00
N GLY A 154 2.92 -22.09 1.97
CA GLY A 154 1.93 -21.01 2.07
C GLY A 154 2.53 -19.70 2.57
N LYS A 155 3.73 -19.33 2.09
CA LYS A 155 4.43 -18.12 2.53
C LYS A 155 4.53 -17.09 1.41
N LEU A 156 4.25 -15.85 1.78
CA LEU A 156 4.40 -14.67 0.95
C LEU A 156 5.37 -13.71 1.62
N PHE A 157 6.29 -13.15 0.85
CA PHE A 157 7.30 -12.21 1.33
C PHE A 157 7.21 -10.90 0.56
N ASP A 158 7.41 -9.82 1.28
CA ASP A 158 7.41 -8.47 0.72
C ASP A 158 8.56 -7.67 1.35
N LEU A 159 9.46 -7.18 0.49
CA LEU A 159 10.65 -6.43 0.87
C LEU A 159 10.28 -4.97 1.13
N LYS A 160 10.73 -4.44 2.24
CA LYS A 160 10.54 -3.04 2.60
C LYS A 160 11.87 -2.39 2.95
N SER A 161 12.21 -1.33 2.23
CA SER A 161 13.30 -0.43 2.59
C SER A 161 12.75 0.78 3.35
N GLY A 162 13.54 1.36 4.25
CA GLY A 162 13.14 2.51 5.05
C GLY A 162 12.47 2.14 6.37
N GLN A 163 11.60 3.01 6.87
CA GLN A 163 11.00 2.86 8.19
C GLN A 163 9.96 1.74 8.27
N ILE A 164 9.88 1.09 9.44
CA ILE A 164 8.83 0.11 9.73
C ILE A 164 7.47 0.82 9.78
N ARG A 165 6.54 0.33 8.95
CA ARG A 165 5.17 0.84 8.85
C ARG A 165 4.19 -0.31 8.69
N ASN A 166 2.90 -0.04 8.86
CA ASN A 166 1.85 -1.01 8.56
C ASN A 166 1.66 -1.13 7.03
N TYR A 167 1.69 -2.37 6.52
CA TYR A 167 1.42 -2.71 5.12
C TYR A 167 0.45 -3.90 4.99
N TRP A 168 -0.31 -4.20 6.07
CA TRP A 168 -1.15 -5.41 6.09
C TRP A 168 -2.30 -5.35 5.11
N GLU A 169 -2.80 -4.17 4.76
CA GLU A 169 -3.85 -3.99 3.77
C GLU A 169 -3.36 -4.35 2.36
N GLN A 170 -2.13 -4.02 2.03
CA GLN A 170 -1.46 -4.46 0.81
C GLN A 170 -1.29 -5.98 0.81
N GLN A 171 -0.79 -6.54 1.91
CA GLN A 171 -0.57 -7.97 2.04
C GLN A 171 -1.89 -8.75 1.99
N ALA A 172 -2.96 -8.26 2.59
CA ALA A 172 -4.28 -8.87 2.52
C ALA A 172 -4.78 -8.99 1.06
N SER A 173 -4.52 -7.97 0.23
CA SER A 173 -4.88 -8.03 -1.20
C SER A 173 -4.13 -9.14 -1.94
N TYR A 174 -2.85 -9.36 -1.65
CA TYR A 174 -2.06 -10.44 -2.25
C TYR A 174 -2.42 -11.81 -1.67
N ALA A 175 -2.61 -11.85 -0.35
CA ALA A 175 -2.95 -13.04 0.42
C ALA A 175 -4.17 -13.78 -0.15
N LYS A 176 -5.24 -13.04 -0.41
CA LYS A 176 -6.49 -13.59 -0.98
C LYS A 176 -6.22 -14.28 -2.32
N SER A 177 -5.54 -13.60 -3.24
CA SER A 177 -5.24 -14.14 -4.57
C SER A 177 -4.27 -15.33 -4.51
N PHE A 178 -3.33 -15.29 -3.58
CA PHE A 178 -2.38 -16.39 -3.39
C PHE A 178 -3.07 -17.63 -2.85
N MET A 179 -3.95 -17.49 -1.86
CA MET A 179 -4.75 -18.60 -1.32
C MET A 179 -5.62 -19.25 -2.38
N GLU A 180 -6.27 -18.47 -3.25
CA GLU A 180 -7.08 -19.04 -4.35
C GLU A 180 -6.24 -19.80 -5.37
N ARG A 181 -5.09 -19.23 -5.76
CA ARG A 181 -4.23 -19.85 -6.75
C ARG A 181 -3.63 -21.18 -6.28
N GLU A 182 -3.27 -21.26 -5.01
CA GLU A 182 -2.61 -22.44 -4.44
C GLU A 182 -3.57 -23.34 -3.65
N PHE A 183 -4.88 -23.02 -3.63
CA PHE A 183 -5.90 -23.76 -2.89
C PHE A 183 -5.60 -23.89 -1.39
N LEU A 184 -5.19 -22.78 -0.76
CA LEU A 184 -4.83 -22.71 0.65
C LEU A 184 -5.94 -22.05 1.48
N ASP A 185 -6.13 -22.51 2.71
CA ASP A 185 -7.09 -21.91 3.67
C ASP A 185 -6.49 -20.73 4.42
N GLU A 186 -5.18 -20.76 4.64
CA GLU A 186 -4.41 -19.70 5.30
C GLU A 186 -3.02 -19.54 4.68
N ILE A 187 -2.46 -18.36 4.80
CA ILE A 187 -1.07 -18.08 4.44
C ILE A 187 -0.37 -17.25 5.49
N THR A 188 0.96 -17.31 5.47
CA THR A 188 1.80 -16.48 6.31
C THR A 188 2.51 -15.42 5.46
N CYS A 189 2.23 -14.15 5.73
CA CYS A 189 2.92 -13.03 5.11
C CYS A 189 4.06 -12.53 5.97
N HIS A 190 5.21 -12.32 5.37
CA HIS A 190 6.41 -11.79 6.01
C HIS A 190 6.78 -10.44 5.37
N LEU A 191 6.78 -9.37 6.16
CA LEU A 191 7.36 -8.09 5.79
C LEU A 191 8.83 -8.08 6.19
N LEU A 192 9.72 -7.95 5.21
CA LEU A 192 11.17 -7.95 5.41
C LEU A 192 11.67 -6.51 5.40
N TYR A 193 11.81 -5.90 6.57
CA TYR A 193 12.39 -4.56 6.71
C TYR A 193 13.92 -4.67 6.65
N CYS A 194 14.45 -4.65 5.43
CA CYS A 194 15.85 -5.01 5.17
C CYS A 194 16.85 -4.04 5.80
N ASP A 195 16.54 -2.74 5.87
CA ASP A 195 17.43 -1.74 6.50
C ASP A 195 17.58 -1.93 8.01
N GLN A 196 16.56 -2.48 8.68
CA GLN A 196 16.57 -2.77 10.10
C GLN A 196 16.88 -4.24 10.40
N GLN A 197 17.01 -5.07 9.35
CA GLN A 197 17.17 -6.51 9.46
C GLN A 197 16.09 -7.15 10.35
N GLN A 198 14.85 -6.69 10.18
CA GLN A 198 13.71 -7.12 10.99
C GLN A 198 12.62 -7.76 10.14
N ILE A 199 12.00 -8.81 10.68
CA ILE A 199 10.86 -9.50 10.09
C ILE A 199 9.62 -9.19 10.93
N VAL A 200 8.55 -8.81 10.27
CA VAL A 200 7.22 -8.76 10.88
C VAL A 200 6.32 -9.73 10.14
N THR A 201 5.66 -10.60 10.90
CA THR A 201 4.92 -11.73 10.33
C THR A 201 3.45 -11.65 10.74
N ARG A 202 2.55 -11.98 9.80
CA ARG A 202 1.13 -12.14 10.06
C ARG A 202 0.57 -13.29 9.25
N LYS A 203 -0.32 -14.06 9.86
CA LYS A 203 -1.16 -15.03 9.17
C LYS A 203 -2.44 -14.37 8.69
N PHE A 204 -2.93 -14.81 7.54
CA PHE A 204 -4.22 -14.41 6.99
C PHE A 204 -5.03 -15.65 6.65
N THR A 205 -6.28 -15.63 7.06
CA THR A 205 -7.32 -16.50 6.49
C THR A 205 -7.94 -15.80 5.29
N TYR A 206 -8.56 -16.59 4.41
CA TYR A 206 -9.24 -16.07 3.22
C TYR A 206 -10.29 -14.99 3.55
N ARG A 207 -11.13 -15.26 4.59
CA ARG A 207 -12.18 -14.33 5.03
C ARG A 207 -11.60 -13.02 5.60
N GLU A 208 -10.54 -13.12 6.38
CA GLU A 208 -9.87 -11.96 6.97
C GLU A 208 -9.25 -11.07 5.88
N ALA A 209 -8.59 -11.65 4.90
CA ALA A 209 -7.98 -10.91 3.79
C ALA A 209 -9.03 -10.10 3.00
N ILE A 210 -10.17 -10.70 2.67
CA ILE A 210 -11.29 -10.00 2.00
C ILE A 210 -11.83 -8.88 2.88
N SER A 211 -12.07 -9.15 4.17
CA SER A 211 -12.65 -8.18 5.10
C SER A 211 -11.78 -6.92 5.24
N ILE A 212 -10.45 -7.09 5.29
CA ILE A 212 -9.52 -5.96 5.39
C ILE A 212 -9.60 -5.08 4.13
N VAL A 213 -9.55 -5.69 2.94
CA VAL A 213 -9.58 -4.92 1.68
C VAL A 213 -10.93 -4.22 1.50
N ASN A 214 -12.04 -4.91 1.74
CA ASN A 214 -13.38 -4.31 1.69
C ASN A 214 -13.49 -3.13 2.66
N GLY A 215 -12.98 -3.27 3.89
CA GLY A 215 -13.02 -2.20 4.89
C GLY A 215 -12.32 -0.92 4.43
N VAL A 216 -11.18 -1.05 3.73
CA VAL A 216 -10.47 0.11 3.15
C VAL A 216 -11.27 0.73 2.02
N VAL A 217 -11.78 -0.10 1.09
CA VAL A 217 -12.58 0.40 -0.05
C VAL A 217 -13.83 1.10 0.43
N ASP A 218 -14.57 0.51 1.36
CA ASP A 218 -15.77 1.11 1.95
C ASP A 218 -15.49 2.45 2.65
N ALA A 219 -14.32 2.59 3.29
CA ALA A 219 -13.91 3.83 3.91
C ALA A 219 -13.61 4.92 2.86
N VAL A 220 -12.94 4.55 1.75
CA VAL A 220 -12.67 5.46 0.62
C VAL A 220 -13.97 5.90 -0.05
N ASP A 221 -14.89 4.97 -0.31
CA ASP A 221 -16.15 5.27 -0.99
C ASP A 221 -17.08 6.16 -0.13
N ARG A 222 -17.01 6.02 1.21
CA ARG A 222 -17.72 6.93 2.14
C ARG A 222 -17.04 8.28 2.34
N GLY A 223 -15.71 8.32 2.33
CA GLY A 223 -14.94 9.55 2.53
C GLY A 223 -14.84 10.43 1.29
N GLY A 224 -15.27 9.93 0.12
CA GLY A 224 -15.36 10.66 -1.16
C GLY A 224 -16.70 11.34 -1.41
N GLY A 225 -17.65 11.25 -0.46
CA GLY A 225 -18.98 11.89 -0.48
C GLY A 225 -19.00 13.25 0.22
#